data_2e8d9914b1f8e8463eb4cbe5ab1bfdc3
#
_entry.id   2e8d9914b1f8e8463eb4cbe5ab1bfdc3
#
_cell.length_a   1.000
_cell.length_b   1.000
_cell.length_c   1.000
_cell.angle_alpha   90.00
_cell.angle_beta   90.00
_cell.angle_gamma   90.00
#
_symmetry.space_group_name_H-M   'P 1'
#
loop_
_entity.id
_entity.type
_entity.pdbx_description
1 polymer ?
#
loop_
_entity_poly.entity_id
_entity_poly.type
_entity_poly.pdbx_seq_one_letter_code
_entity_poly.pdbx_strand_id
1 'polypeptide(L)'
;MTIKDNMEILELQNYTQAQFEDLKQLMTELSDRVNLTQTDLMLVLKDSNCHLYVILESEHIVGCATLCVFHSPTGTKASIEDVVVSSAYRGQHLGKQLMKYVLEQAKAFAPIELHLTSNPMRVAANKLYQSIGFQKKETNCYQMTISESASNSSYTDSLKQSITYLIGKERAEGNIETITPDYISRMFNVTLDEVEKCMKEMGV
;
A
#
# COMPACT_ATOMS: atom_id res chain seq x y z
N MET A 1 10.97 -4.18 -24.58
CA MET A 1 12.19 -4.08 -23.73
C MET A 1 11.96 -5.06 -22.60
N THR A 2 12.68 -6.15 -22.60
CA THR A 2 12.47 -7.32 -21.72
C THR A 2 13.00 -7.00 -20.33
N ILE A 3 12.22 -7.34 -19.31
CA ILE A 3 12.70 -7.42 -17.92
C ILE A 3 13.88 -8.41 -17.93
N LYS A 4 14.92 -8.18 -17.13
CA LYS A 4 16.02 -9.13 -16.98
C LYS A 4 15.48 -10.51 -16.60
N ASP A 5 16.12 -11.58 -17.02
CA ASP A 5 15.63 -12.96 -16.90
C ASP A 5 15.25 -13.42 -15.48
N ASN A 6 15.60 -12.64 -14.44
CA ASN A 6 15.30 -12.92 -13.03
C ASN A 6 14.42 -11.85 -12.36
N MET A 7 13.77 -10.97 -13.13
CA MET A 7 12.88 -9.93 -12.59
C MET A 7 11.44 -10.15 -13.05
N GLU A 8 10.49 -9.90 -12.15
CA GLU A 8 9.06 -10.01 -12.39
C GLU A 8 8.32 -8.80 -11.79
N ILE A 9 7.21 -8.40 -12.42
CA ILE A 9 6.27 -7.43 -11.83
C ILE A 9 4.95 -8.13 -11.60
N LEU A 10 4.48 -8.08 -10.35
CA LEU A 10 3.21 -8.71 -9.97
C LEU A 10 2.48 -7.89 -8.91
N GLU A 11 1.22 -8.22 -8.68
CA GLU A 11 0.44 -7.74 -7.55
C GLU A 11 0.78 -8.58 -6.30
N LEU A 12 1.18 -7.93 -5.23
CA LEU A 12 1.56 -8.59 -3.99
C LEU A 12 0.29 -9.00 -3.23
N GLN A 13 0.08 -10.30 -3.05
CA GLN A 13 -1.05 -10.86 -2.29
C GLN A 13 -0.62 -11.36 -0.91
N ASN A 14 0.59 -11.86 -0.81
CA ASN A 14 1.22 -12.38 0.40
C ASN A 14 2.69 -11.96 0.40
N TYR A 15 3.32 -11.93 1.55
CA TYR A 15 4.72 -11.56 1.68
C TYR A 15 5.44 -12.43 2.71
N THR A 16 6.75 -12.57 2.52
CA THR A 16 7.68 -13.11 3.52
C THR A 16 8.21 -12.00 4.42
N GLN A 17 8.80 -12.37 5.56
CA GLN A 17 9.45 -11.39 6.43
C GLN A 17 10.56 -10.61 5.69
N ALA A 18 11.32 -11.27 4.81
CA ALA A 18 12.35 -10.61 4.02
C ALA A 18 11.75 -9.54 3.08
N GLN A 19 10.65 -9.87 2.41
CA GLN A 19 9.92 -8.94 1.53
C GLN A 19 9.32 -7.76 2.30
N PHE A 20 8.87 -7.97 3.54
CA PHE A 20 8.45 -6.86 4.40
C PHE A 20 9.59 -5.90 4.71
N GLU A 21 10.78 -6.42 5.03
CA GLU A 21 11.95 -5.58 5.28
C GLU A 21 12.40 -4.84 4.01
N ASP A 22 12.32 -5.49 2.83
CA ASP A 22 12.57 -4.85 1.55
C ASP A 22 11.62 -3.66 1.31
N LEU A 23 10.31 -3.85 1.53
CA LEU A 23 9.31 -2.78 1.42
C LEU A 23 9.56 -1.65 2.42
N LYS A 24 9.88 -1.98 3.65
CA LYS A 24 10.23 -1.01 4.69
C LYS A 24 11.43 -0.16 4.28
N GLN A 25 12.46 -0.78 3.73
CA GLN A 25 13.63 -0.08 3.20
C GLN A 25 13.25 0.84 2.03
N LEU A 26 12.42 0.39 1.10
CA LEU A 26 11.92 1.20 -0.02
C LEU A 26 11.13 2.43 0.46
N MET A 27 10.28 2.27 1.48
CA MET A 27 9.54 3.39 2.07
C MET A 27 10.48 4.42 2.68
N THR A 28 11.57 3.99 3.32
CA THR A 28 12.62 4.89 3.84
C THR A 28 13.32 5.66 2.72
N GLU A 29 13.56 5.03 1.55
CA GLU A 29 14.11 5.71 0.37
C GLU A 29 13.09 6.68 -0.27
N LEU A 30 11.80 6.44 -0.09
CA LEU A 30 10.74 7.32 -0.57
C LEU A 30 10.61 8.57 0.32
N SER A 31 10.63 8.39 1.65
CA SER A 31 10.53 9.46 2.64
C SER A 31 11.04 8.97 4.00
N ASP A 32 11.91 9.78 4.63
CA ASP A 32 12.42 9.59 5.99
C ASP A 32 11.35 9.75 7.10
N ARG A 33 10.14 10.18 6.73
CA ARG A 33 8.98 10.31 7.64
C ARG A 33 8.09 9.08 7.67
N VAL A 34 8.30 8.13 6.76
CA VAL A 34 7.46 6.92 6.66
C VAL A 34 8.08 5.80 7.49
N ASN A 35 7.27 5.19 8.34
CA ASN A 35 7.62 3.98 9.07
C ASN A 35 6.54 2.93 8.77
N LEU A 36 6.77 2.09 7.77
CA LEU A 36 5.86 1.02 7.40
C LEU A 36 5.77 -0.02 8.52
N THR A 37 4.56 -0.29 8.99
CA THR A 37 4.27 -1.39 9.90
C THR A 37 3.65 -2.57 9.17
N GLN A 38 3.70 -3.76 9.77
CA GLN A 38 3.01 -4.93 9.21
C GLN A 38 1.49 -4.72 9.15
N THR A 39 0.93 -4.00 10.13
CA THR A 39 -0.49 -3.63 10.14
C THR A 39 -0.85 -2.78 8.92
N ASP A 40 -0.06 -1.75 8.61
CA ASP A 40 -0.30 -0.90 7.45
C ASP A 40 -0.25 -1.70 6.14
N LEU A 41 0.77 -2.56 5.99
CA LEU A 41 0.88 -3.41 4.80
C LEU A 41 -0.31 -4.35 4.67
N MET A 42 -0.76 -4.95 5.77
CA MET A 42 -1.92 -5.83 5.76
C MET A 42 -3.21 -5.12 5.41
N LEU A 43 -3.41 -3.88 5.87
CA LEU A 43 -4.56 -3.06 5.48
C LEU A 43 -4.57 -2.85 3.97
N VAL A 44 -3.42 -2.53 3.37
CA VAL A 44 -3.30 -2.39 1.91
C VAL A 44 -3.63 -3.69 1.18
N LEU A 45 -3.04 -4.82 1.60
CA LEU A 45 -3.22 -6.12 0.91
C LEU A 45 -4.63 -6.69 1.04
N LYS A 46 -5.39 -6.27 2.05
CA LYS A 46 -6.77 -6.76 2.27
C LYS A 46 -7.84 -5.85 1.70
N ASP A 47 -7.50 -4.62 1.37
CA ASP A 47 -8.45 -3.70 0.75
C ASP A 47 -8.59 -4.03 -0.75
N SER A 48 -9.78 -4.46 -1.15
CA SER A 48 -10.10 -4.78 -2.56
C SER A 48 -9.98 -3.59 -3.52
N ASN A 49 -9.84 -2.38 -3.00
CA ASN A 49 -9.62 -1.16 -3.78
C ASN A 49 -8.17 -0.70 -3.80
N CYS A 50 -7.29 -1.40 -3.07
CA CYS A 50 -5.86 -1.11 -3.02
C CYS A 50 -5.07 -2.26 -3.65
N HIS A 51 -4.24 -1.95 -4.63
CA HIS A 51 -3.46 -2.92 -5.38
C HIS A 51 -1.99 -2.55 -5.29
N LEU A 52 -1.22 -3.30 -4.49
CA LEU A 52 0.22 -3.10 -4.34
C LEU A 52 0.97 -3.92 -5.38
N TYR A 53 1.55 -3.25 -6.37
CA TYR A 53 2.40 -3.87 -7.38
C TYR A 53 3.86 -3.76 -6.99
N VAL A 54 4.60 -4.86 -7.14
CA VAL A 54 6.01 -4.93 -6.77
C VAL A 54 6.85 -5.42 -7.94
N ILE A 55 8.11 -5.01 -7.95
CA ILE A 55 9.15 -5.60 -8.80
C ILE A 55 9.93 -6.57 -7.92
N LEU A 56 9.89 -7.85 -8.27
CA LEU A 56 10.73 -8.87 -7.68
C LEU A 56 12.01 -9.07 -8.50
N GLU A 57 13.15 -9.14 -7.83
CA GLU A 57 14.38 -9.74 -8.36
C GLU A 57 14.67 -10.98 -7.52
N SER A 58 14.51 -12.15 -8.15
CA SER A 58 14.48 -13.42 -7.42
C SER A 58 13.35 -13.41 -6.37
N GLU A 59 13.66 -13.32 -5.08
CA GLU A 59 12.66 -13.29 -3.99
C GLU A 59 12.58 -11.91 -3.29
N HIS A 60 13.39 -10.93 -3.70
CA HIS A 60 13.49 -9.62 -3.08
C HIS A 60 12.67 -8.57 -3.81
N ILE A 61 12.01 -7.71 -3.06
CA ILE A 61 11.27 -6.57 -3.61
C ILE A 61 12.24 -5.39 -3.82
N VAL A 62 12.41 -4.99 -5.09
CA VAL A 62 13.33 -3.93 -5.48
C VAL A 62 12.62 -2.66 -5.96
N GLY A 63 11.31 -2.67 -5.99
CA GLY A 63 10.48 -1.49 -6.28
C GLY A 63 9.01 -1.78 -6.07
N CYS A 64 8.21 -0.74 -5.84
CA CYS A 64 6.76 -0.86 -5.69
C CYS A 64 6.02 0.37 -6.18
N ALA A 65 4.69 0.20 -6.36
CA ALA A 65 3.72 1.25 -6.58
C ALA A 65 2.34 0.75 -6.13
N THR A 66 1.55 1.60 -5.50
CA THR A 66 0.18 1.27 -5.06
C THR A 66 -0.83 1.98 -5.95
N LEU A 67 -1.84 1.24 -6.44
CA LEU A 67 -3.00 1.78 -7.14
C LEU A 67 -4.19 1.72 -6.17
N CYS A 68 -4.74 2.88 -5.79
CA CYS A 68 -5.91 2.98 -4.94
C CYS A 68 -7.11 3.45 -5.76
N VAL A 69 -8.13 2.60 -5.90
CA VAL A 69 -9.35 2.88 -6.68
C VAL A 69 -10.44 3.38 -5.74
N PHE A 70 -11.15 4.43 -6.15
CA PHE A 70 -12.26 4.96 -5.37
C PHE A 70 -13.37 5.50 -6.26
N HIS A 71 -14.58 5.60 -5.71
CA HIS A 71 -15.75 6.10 -6.41
C HIS A 71 -16.20 7.45 -5.84
N SER A 72 -16.63 8.32 -6.71
CA SER A 72 -17.26 9.58 -6.36
C SER A 72 -18.49 9.81 -7.25
N PRO A 73 -19.39 10.76 -6.93
CA PRO A 73 -20.52 11.07 -7.81
C PRO A 73 -20.13 11.45 -9.24
N THR A 74 -18.86 11.83 -9.47
CA THR A 74 -18.33 12.20 -10.78
C THR A 74 -17.64 11.05 -11.51
N GLY A 75 -17.68 9.83 -10.98
CA GLY A 75 -17.15 8.62 -11.62
C GLY A 75 -16.09 7.89 -10.81
N THR A 76 -15.53 6.86 -11.43
CA THR A 76 -14.42 6.06 -10.88
C THR A 76 -13.11 6.79 -11.06
N LYS A 77 -12.33 6.84 -10.00
CA LYS A 77 -11.00 7.48 -9.96
C LYS A 77 -10.00 6.55 -9.30
N ALA A 78 -8.73 6.77 -9.59
CA ALA A 78 -7.67 6.13 -8.81
C ALA A 78 -6.52 7.09 -8.57
N SER A 79 -5.83 6.87 -7.46
CA SER A 79 -4.54 7.49 -7.15
C SER A 79 -3.44 6.44 -7.27
N ILE A 80 -2.28 6.85 -7.82
CA ILE A 80 -1.08 6.02 -7.81
C ILE A 80 -0.14 6.61 -6.77
N GLU A 81 0.14 5.80 -5.75
CA GLU A 81 0.90 6.20 -4.57
C GLU A 81 2.19 5.39 -4.43
N ASP A 82 3.09 5.88 -3.63
CA ASP A 82 4.31 5.21 -3.17
C ASP A 82 5.17 4.60 -4.29
N VAL A 83 5.27 5.31 -5.42
CA VAL A 83 6.10 4.87 -6.55
C VAL A 83 7.57 5.01 -6.19
N VAL A 84 8.24 3.89 -6.00
CA VAL A 84 9.67 3.84 -5.65
C VAL A 84 10.38 2.66 -6.32
N VAL A 85 11.63 2.87 -6.68
CA VAL A 85 12.59 1.82 -7.08
C VAL A 85 13.84 2.05 -6.26
N SER A 86 14.34 0.97 -5.66
CA SER A 86 15.57 0.99 -4.85
C SER A 86 16.72 1.70 -5.59
N SER A 87 17.45 2.51 -4.86
CA SER A 87 18.56 3.30 -5.39
C SER A 87 19.60 2.44 -6.12
N ALA A 88 19.82 1.20 -5.66
CA ALA A 88 20.71 0.23 -6.29
C ALA A 88 20.25 -0.22 -7.69
N TYR A 89 18.98 -0.03 -8.01
CA TYR A 89 18.35 -0.50 -9.27
C TYR A 89 17.92 0.65 -10.18
N ARG A 90 18.22 1.90 -9.82
CA ARG A 90 17.89 3.08 -10.65
C ARG A 90 18.69 3.09 -11.95
N GLY A 91 18.22 3.84 -12.93
CA GLY A 91 18.87 3.92 -14.24
C GLY A 91 18.58 2.73 -15.17
N GLN A 92 17.91 1.68 -14.70
CA GLN A 92 17.56 0.47 -15.46
C GLN A 92 16.15 0.49 -16.06
N HIS A 93 15.50 1.64 -16.08
CA HIS A 93 14.13 1.84 -16.58
C HIS A 93 13.03 1.07 -15.82
N LEU A 94 13.32 0.49 -14.65
CA LEU A 94 12.38 -0.32 -13.87
C LEU A 94 11.14 0.50 -13.46
N GLY A 95 11.29 1.74 -13.03
CA GLY A 95 10.16 2.60 -12.71
C GLY A 95 9.21 2.83 -13.89
N LYS A 96 9.75 2.90 -15.12
CA LYS A 96 8.91 2.99 -16.33
C LYS A 96 8.17 1.68 -16.63
N GLN A 97 8.79 0.56 -16.39
CA GLN A 97 8.19 -0.76 -16.56
C GLN A 97 7.08 -0.98 -15.54
N LEU A 98 7.36 -0.69 -14.25
CA LEU A 98 6.38 -0.74 -13.17
C LEU A 98 5.16 0.13 -13.47
N MET A 99 5.36 1.40 -13.79
CA MET A 99 4.26 2.32 -14.09
C MET A 99 3.45 1.87 -15.31
N LYS A 100 4.09 1.33 -16.36
CA LYS A 100 3.36 0.77 -17.49
C LYS A 100 2.52 -0.45 -17.09
N TYR A 101 3.04 -1.30 -16.21
CA TYR A 101 2.32 -2.44 -15.68
C TYR A 101 1.08 -1.97 -14.89
N VAL A 102 1.26 -1.01 -13.96
CA VAL A 102 0.15 -0.40 -13.19
C VAL A 102 -0.92 0.18 -14.12
N LEU A 103 -0.53 0.91 -15.16
CA LEU A 103 -1.46 1.48 -16.14
C LEU A 103 -2.24 0.40 -16.93
N GLU A 104 -1.61 -0.73 -17.21
CA GLU A 104 -2.28 -1.86 -17.87
C GLU A 104 -3.32 -2.49 -16.94
N GLN A 105 -2.96 -2.71 -15.65
CA GLN A 105 -3.90 -3.24 -14.66
C GLN A 105 -5.07 -2.28 -14.41
N ALA A 106 -4.81 -0.97 -14.39
CA ALA A 106 -5.84 0.05 -14.20
C ALA A 106 -6.94 0.01 -15.29
N LYS A 107 -6.69 -0.57 -16.45
CA LYS A 107 -7.71 -0.73 -17.51
C LYS A 107 -8.89 -1.60 -17.09
N ALA A 108 -8.70 -2.50 -16.12
CA ALA A 108 -9.79 -3.32 -15.57
C ALA A 108 -10.89 -2.47 -14.90
N PHE A 109 -10.55 -1.24 -14.49
CA PHE A 109 -11.46 -0.32 -13.84
C PHE A 109 -12.00 0.77 -14.78
N ALA A 110 -11.74 0.68 -16.08
CA ALA A 110 -12.17 1.70 -17.04
C ALA A 110 -13.70 1.77 -17.20
N PRO A 111 -14.30 2.96 -17.38
CA PRO A 111 -13.61 4.26 -17.49
C PRO A 111 -13.13 4.80 -16.15
N ILE A 112 -11.87 5.22 -16.09
CA ILE A 112 -11.22 5.67 -14.84
C ILE A 112 -10.35 6.92 -15.09
N GLU A 113 -10.36 7.85 -14.14
CA GLU A 113 -9.42 8.99 -14.10
C GLU A 113 -8.29 8.69 -13.11
N LEU A 114 -7.05 8.65 -13.61
CA LEU A 114 -5.86 8.36 -12.78
C LEU A 114 -5.19 9.66 -12.36
N HIS A 115 -4.85 9.73 -11.07
CA HIS A 115 -4.11 10.84 -10.46
C HIS A 115 -2.82 10.32 -9.82
N LEU A 116 -1.85 11.19 -9.70
CA LEU A 116 -0.68 11.03 -8.84
C LEU A 116 -0.17 12.40 -8.42
N THR A 117 0.52 12.46 -7.30
CA THR A 117 1.25 13.65 -6.87
C THR A 117 2.76 13.39 -6.89
N SER A 118 3.53 14.40 -7.20
CA SER A 118 4.99 14.28 -7.21
C SER A 118 5.64 15.61 -6.85
N ASN A 119 6.64 15.55 -5.97
CA ASN A 119 7.43 16.72 -5.64
C ASN A 119 8.16 17.24 -6.90
N PRO A 120 8.11 18.55 -7.19
CA PRO A 120 8.82 19.14 -8.34
C PRO A 120 10.31 18.81 -8.39
N MET A 121 10.97 18.63 -7.23
CA MET A 121 12.39 18.27 -7.15
C MET A 121 12.68 16.82 -7.64
N ARG A 122 11.69 15.97 -7.77
CA ARG A 122 11.82 14.61 -8.32
C ARG A 122 11.82 14.65 -9.85
N VAL A 123 12.78 15.34 -10.44
CA VAL A 123 12.85 15.63 -11.89
C VAL A 123 12.77 14.37 -12.75
N ALA A 124 13.45 13.28 -12.36
CA ALA A 124 13.43 12.03 -13.11
C ALA A 124 12.04 11.37 -13.11
N ALA A 125 11.36 11.35 -11.95
CA ALA A 125 10.01 10.83 -11.82
C ALA A 125 9.00 11.67 -12.62
N ASN A 126 9.08 12.99 -12.52
CA ASN A 126 8.20 13.89 -13.27
C ASN A 126 8.35 13.73 -14.79
N LYS A 127 9.59 13.56 -15.30
CA LYS A 127 9.84 13.24 -16.71
C LYS A 127 9.27 11.87 -17.09
N LEU A 128 9.40 10.88 -16.20
CA LEU A 128 8.84 9.55 -16.41
C LEU A 128 7.32 9.64 -16.60
N TYR A 129 6.60 10.27 -15.68
CA TYR A 129 5.13 10.36 -15.72
C TYR A 129 4.65 11.02 -17.02
N GLN A 130 5.26 12.12 -17.42
CA GLN A 130 4.95 12.78 -18.70
C GLN A 130 5.23 11.86 -19.90
N SER A 131 6.33 11.09 -19.87
CA SER A 131 6.72 10.18 -20.96
C SER A 131 5.77 9.00 -21.17
N ILE A 132 4.91 8.71 -20.19
CA ILE A 132 3.93 7.62 -20.24
C ILE A 132 2.48 8.14 -20.35
N GLY A 133 2.31 9.46 -20.56
CA GLY A 133 1.01 10.04 -20.90
C GLY A 133 0.34 10.87 -19.81
N PHE A 134 0.91 10.96 -18.60
CA PHE A 134 0.37 11.86 -17.58
C PHE A 134 0.59 13.33 -17.98
N GLN A 135 -0.41 14.14 -17.75
CA GLN A 135 -0.37 15.58 -17.97
C GLN A 135 -0.31 16.32 -16.64
N LYS A 136 0.61 17.27 -16.53
CA LYS A 136 0.64 18.15 -15.37
C LYS A 136 -0.63 19.01 -15.35
N LYS A 137 -1.35 18.99 -14.22
CA LYS A 137 -2.53 19.84 -14.02
C LYS A 137 -2.13 21.16 -13.36
N GLU A 138 -2.71 22.25 -13.84
CA GLU A 138 -2.62 23.57 -13.20
C GLU A 138 -3.73 23.67 -12.14
N THR A 139 -3.49 23.02 -10.99
CA THR A 139 -4.40 22.98 -9.84
C THR A 139 -3.61 22.97 -8.54
N ASN A 140 -4.20 23.50 -7.48
CA ASN A 140 -3.60 23.43 -6.15
C ASN A 140 -3.88 22.05 -5.53
N CYS A 141 -2.88 21.50 -4.85
CA CYS A 141 -3.04 20.35 -3.97
C CYS A 141 -2.99 20.86 -2.52
N TYR A 142 -4.01 20.52 -1.72
CA TYR A 142 -4.09 20.86 -0.31
C TYR A 142 -3.99 19.61 0.53
N GLN A 143 -3.21 19.67 1.60
CA GLN A 143 -3.06 18.58 2.57
C GLN A 143 -3.37 19.10 3.98
N MET A 144 -4.10 18.30 4.74
CA MET A 144 -4.31 18.51 6.18
C MET A 144 -4.06 17.18 6.88
N THR A 145 -3.31 17.20 7.96
CA THR A 145 -3.16 16.03 8.84
C THR A 145 -4.14 16.17 9.99
N ILE A 146 -5.02 15.21 10.16
CA ILE A 146 -5.88 15.08 11.32
C ILE A 146 -5.22 14.02 12.20
N SER A 147 -4.57 14.47 13.28
CA SER A 147 -4.02 13.58 14.29
C SER A 147 -5.06 13.34 15.38
N GLU A 148 -5.08 12.14 15.92
CA GLU A 148 -5.81 11.91 17.17
C GLU A 148 -5.31 12.89 18.23
N SER A 149 -6.23 13.55 18.93
CA SER A 149 -5.87 14.36 20.10
C SER A 149 -5.12 13.45 21.08
N ALA A 150 -3.93 13.87 21.52
CA ALA A 150 -3.02 13.08 22.34
C ALA A 150 -3.70 12.65 23.68
N SER A 151 -4.51 11.62 23.61
CA SER A 151 -4.95 10.79 24.72
C SER A 151 -4.22 9.46 24.62
N ASN A 152 -3.44 9.16 25.63
CA ASN A 152 -2.56 8.03 25.90
C ASN A 152 -3.02 6.65 25.38
N SER A 153 -3.07 6.38 24.05
CA SER A 153 -3.40 5.04 23.58
C SER A 153 -2.94 4.68 22.17
N SER A 154 -1.84 5.20 21.70
CA SER A 154 -1.50 5.14 20.26
C SER A 154 -1.40 3.72 19.63
N TYR A 155 -0.91 2.72 20.36
CA TYR A 155 -0.77 1.36 19.85
C TYR A 155 -2.05 0.53 20.02
N THR A 156 -2.67 0.59 21.19
CA THR A 156 -3.88 -0.18 21.54
C THR A 156 -5.08 0.21 20.68
N ASP A 157 -5.22 1.49 20.35
CA ASP A 157 -6.34 2.00 19.54
C ASP A 157 -6.16 1.65 18.05
N SER A 158 -4.93 1.67 17.53
CA SER A 158 -4.62 1.18 16.18
C SER A 158 -4.93 -0.31 16.06
N LEU A 159 -4.57 -1.10 17.06
CA LEU A 159 -4.89 -2.52 17.10
C LEU A 159 -6.40 -2.76 17.18
N LYS A 160 -7.14 -2.02 18.01
CA LYS A 160 -8.61 -2.09 18.08
C LYS A 160 -9.28 -1.76 16.75
N GLN A 161 -8.84 -0.72 16.07
CA GLN A 161 -9.37 -0.36 14.74
C GLN A 161 -9.14 -1.50 13.73
N SER A 162 -7.94 -2.08 13.73
CA SER A 162 -7.59 -3.19 12.86
C SER A 162 -8.44 -4.44 13.15
N ILE A 163 -8.66 -4.74 14.42
CA ILE A 163 -9.53 -5.85 14.87
C ILE A 163 -10.98 -5.57 14.45
N THR A 164 -11.49 -4.35 14.66
CA THR A 164 -12.84 -3.95 14.27
C THR A 164 -13.06 -4.12 12.78
N TYR A 165 -12.12 -3.65 11.97
CA TYR A 165 -12.16 -3.79 10.51
C TYR A 165 -12.19 -5.26 10.09
N LEU A 166 -11.30 -6.09 10.68
CA LEU A 166 -11.24 -7.52 10.39
C LEU A 166 -12.56 -8.22 10.72
N ILE A 167 -13.11 -7.97 11.92
CA ILE A 167 -14.39 -8.53 12.35
C ILE A 167 -15.52 -8.12 11.38
N GLY A 168 -15.55 -6.85 10.97
CA GLY A 168 -16.55 -6.35 10.03
C GLY A 168 -16.47 -7.06 8.68
N LYS A 169 -15.27 -7.26 8.16
CA LYS A 169 -15.00 -7.94 6.89
C LYS A 169 -15.40 -9.41 6.95
N GLU A 170 -14.89 -10.16 7.92
CA GLU A 170 -15.16 -11.60 8.05
C GLU A 170 -16.66 -11.87 8.29
N ARG A 171 -17.35 -10.98 9.02
CA ARG A 171 -18.82 -11.03 9.15
C ARG A 171 -19.52 -10.87 7.81
N ALA A 172 -19.07 -9.95 6.98
CA ALA A 172 -19.66 -9.74 5.65
C ALA A 172 -19.43 -10.93 4.71
N GLU A 173 -18.32 -11.65 4.89
CA GLU A 173 -17.96 -12.85 4.14
C GLU A 173 -18.54 -14.14 4.73
N GLY A 174 -19.20 -14.10 5.89
CA GLY A 174 -19.80 -15.27 6.56
C GLY A 174 -18.82 -16.13 7.34
N ASN A 175 -17.59 -15.65 7.58
CA ASN A 175 -16.47 -16.40 8.19
C ASN A 175 -16.31 -16.13 9.70
N ILE A 176 -17.37 -15.91 10.44
CA ILE A 176 -17.32 -15.44 11.86
C ILE A 176 -16.59 -16.44 12.77
N GLU A 177 -16.70 -17.75 12.50
CA GLU A 177 -16.10 -18.79 13.34
C GLU A 177 -14.56 -18.82 13.28
N THR A 178 -13.93 -18.16 12.30
CA THR A 178 -12.48 -18.13 12.12
C THR A 178 -11.79 -17.03 12.91
N ILE A 179 -12.53 -16.07 13.48
CA ILE A 179 -11.96 -14.92 14.18
C ILE A 179 -11.69 -15.30 15.64
N THR A 180 -10.57 -15.93 15.88
CA THR A 180 -10.09 -16.23 17.23
C THR A 180 -8.97 -15.27 17.64
N PRO A 181 -8.75 -15.03 18.95
CA PRO A 181 -7.62 -14.23 19.42
C PRO A 181 -6.27 -14.73 18.86
N ASP A 182 -6.09 -16.06 18.75
CA ASP A 182 -4.90 -16.66 18.17
C ASP A 182 -4.74 -16.35 16.67
N TYR A 183 -5.83 -16.36 15.90
CA TYR A 183 -5.82 -15.93 14.50
C TYR A 183 -5.42 -14.46 14.36
N ILE A 184 -5.98 -13.58 15.19
CA ILE A 184 -5.67 -12.14 15.22
C ILE A 184 -4.21 -11.91 15.64
N SER A 185 -3.74 -12.61 16.68
CA SER A 185 -2.36 -12.54 17.17
C SER A 185 -1.35 -12.86 16.06
N ARG A 186 -1.57 -13.94 15.33
CA ARG A 186 -0.70 -14.32 14.19
C ARG A 186 -0.80 -13.34 13.05
N MET A 187 -2.01 -12.85 12.76
CA MET A 187 -2.26 -11.96 11.65
C MET A 187 -1.60 -10.60 11.82
N PHE A 188 -1.61 -10.06 13.04
CA PHE A 188 -1.04 -8.74 13.35
C PHE A 188 0.36 -8.82 13.99
N ASN A 189 0.90 -10.03 14.17
CA ASN A 189 2.18 -10.27 14.84
C ASN A 189 2.27 -9.56 16.20
N VAL A 190 1.23 -9.68 16.99
CA VAL A 190 1.10 -9.14 18.35
C VAL A 190 0.91 -10.28 19.33
N THR A 191 1.16 -10.04 20.62
CA THR A 191 0.98 -11.10 21.62
C THR A 191 -0.49 -11.44 21.81
N LEU A 192 -0.77 -12.70 22.20
CA LEU A 192 -2.13 -13.15 22.49
C LEU A 192 -2.78 -12.31 23.60
N ASP A 193 -2.01 -11.98 24.64
CA ASP A 193 -2.46 -11.14 25.78
C ASP A 193 -2.89 -9.75 25.33
N GLU A 194 -2.19 -9.13 24.39
CA GLU A 194 -2.56 -7.84 23.82
C GLU A 194 -3.86 -7.91 23.04
N VAL A 195 -4.06 -8.98 22.26
CA VAL A 195 -5.30 -9.20 21.51
C VAL A 195 -6.47 -9.43 22.47
N GLU A 196 -6.34 -10.34 23.43
CA GLU A 196 -7.39 -10.67 24.40
C GLU A 196 -7.79 -9.44 25.21
N LYS A 197 -6.81 -8.61 25.62
CA LYS A 197 -7.07 -7.35 26.29
C LYS A 197 -7.88 -6.41 25.42
N CYS A 198 -7.46 -6.21 24.15
CA CYS A 198 -8.17 -5.35 23.20
C CYS A 198 -9.60 -5.85 22.95
N MET A 199 -9.79 -7.13 22.69
CA MET A 199 -11.11 -7.72 22.44
C MET A 199 -12.04 -7.58 23.65
N LYS A 200 -11.52 -7.79 24.86
CA LYS A 200 -12.27 -7.58 26.11
C LYS A 200 -12.70 -6.11 26.27
N GLU A 201 -11.82 -5.15 25.98
CA GLU A 201 -12.13 -3.73 26.05
C GLU A 201 -13.14 -3.30 24.96
N MET A 202 -13.19 -4.00 23.85
CA MET A 202 -14.15 -3.78 22.75
C MET A 202 -15.49 -4.49 22.95
N GLY A 203 -15.59 -5.40 23.93
CA GLY A 203 -16.78 -6.19 24.20
C GLY A 203 -17.08 -7.28 23.15
N VAL A 204 -16.03 -7.82 22.53
CA VAL A 204 -16.09 -8.88 21.52
C VAL A 204 -15.26 -10.08 21.95
#